data_13b5d27b431dfbc593df0ce2a67edc1c
#
_entry.id   13b5d27b431dfbc593df0ce2a67edc1c
#
_cell.length_a   1.000
_cell.length_b   1.000
_cell.length_c   1.000
_cell.angle_alpha   90.00
_cell.angle_beta   90.00
_cell.angle_gamma   90.00
#
_symmetry.space_group_name_H-M   'P 1'
#
loop_
_entity.id
_entity.type
_entity.pdbx_description
1 polymer ?
#
loop_
_entity_poly.entity_id
_entity_poly.type
_entity_poly.pdbx_seq_one_letter_code
_entity_poly.pdbx_strand_id
1 'polypeptide(L)'
;MADAPLPRSAPARPSDRALSLPEPPTLSKRRALLELVLGYGLILLVLWTPRPWQRPLYILAALVIAVIFCVGYTTPNSMGLRTGNFFRSLWIVAVALLMSAASIALAINFQTLHPVHGPIAFFKRYWGYALWSFVQQLLLQDFFLRRLRLLLPSTGLAALAAATIFSIAHIPSPVLTLVTFFMGLAACRLFLRYRNLYPLAIAHAILGITLAITLPNSIIHNMRVGLGYLTYTEHHPAHRNHSDLSAAIVTR
;
A
#
# COMPACT_ATOMS: atom_id res chain seq x y z
N MET A 1 -16.58 10.81 63.73
CA MET A 1 -16.53 10.00 62.51
C MET A 1 -15.89 10.86 61.44
N ALA A 2 -14.62 10.65 61.15
CA ALA A 2 -13.86 11.45 60.19
C ALA A 2 -13.97 10.80 58.81
N ASP A 3 -14.46 11.58 57.82
CA ASP A 3 -14.56 11.14 56.43
C ASP A 3 -13.14 10.84 55.86
N ALA A 4 -12.92 9.61 55.45
CA ALA A 4 -11.70 9.22 54.73
C ALA A 4 -11.76 9.78 53.31
N PRO A 5 -10.67 10.41 52.81
CA PRO A 5 -10.62 10.94 51.45
C PRO A 5 -10.63 9.80 50.40
N LEU A 6 -11.48 9.94 49.39
CA LEU A 6 -11.57 9.01 48.24
C LEU A 6 -10.21 8.89 47.55
N PRO A 7 -9.81 7.69 47.09
CA PRO A 7 -8.52 7.49 46.40
C PRO A 7 -8.49 8.27 45.08
N ARG A 8 -7.47 9.09 44.91
CA ARG A 8 -7.22 9.78 43.65
C ARG A 8 -6.97 8.76 42.55
N SER A 9 -7.78 8.86 41.50
CA SER A 9 -7.61 8.04 40.29
C SER A 9 -6.18 8.17 39.75
N ALA A 10 -5.50 7.04 39.55
CA ALA A 10 -4.16 6.99 39.01
C ALA A 10 -4.09 7.66 37.63
N PRO A 11 -3.03 8.42 37.31
CA PRO A 11 -2.89 9.04 36.01
C PRO A 11 -2.81 7.97 34.92
N ALA A 12 -3.64 8.11 33.89
CA ALA A 12 -3.69 7.19 32.74
C ALA A 12 -2.30 6.97 32.15
N ARG A 13 -1.93 5.72 31.89
CA ARG A 13 -0.62 5.36 31.34
C ARG A 13 -0.40 6.06 29.98
N PRO A 14 0.83 6.50 29.67
CA PRO A 14 1.14 7.16 28.39
C PRO A 14 0.77 6.32 27.15
N SER A 15 0.71 4.99 27.27
CA SER A 15 0.27 4.06 26.25
C SER A 15 -1.21 4.19 25.87
N ASP A 16 -2.07 4.54 26.83
CA ASP A 16 -3.53 4.64 26.59
C ASP A 16 -3.90 5.93 25.85
N ARG A 17 -3.11 6.98 26.02
CA ARG A 17 -3.23 8.25 25.26
C ARG A 17 -2.79 8.13 23.79
N ALA A 18 -1.90 7.20 23.46
CA ALA A 18 -1.43 7.02 22.09
C ALA A 18 -2.43 6.27 21.19
N LEU A 19 -3.42 5.58 21.79
CA LEU A 19 -4.42 4.76 21.09
C LEU A 19 -5.71 5.49 20.75
N SER A 20 -5.96 6.66 21.35
CA SER A 20 -7.14 7.46 21.01
C SER A 20 -6.86 8.36 19.81
N LEU A 21 -7.35 7.93 18.63
CA LEU A 21 -7.48 8.82 17.49
C LEU A 21 -8.49 9.92 17.86
N PRO A 22 -8.17 11.21 17.69
CA PRO A 22 -9.23 12.20 17.67
C PRO A 22 -10.13 11.85 16.48
N GLU A 23 -11.32 11.36 16.76
CA GLU A 23 -12.35 11.18 15.75
C GLU A 23 -12.77 12.54 15.24
N PRO A 24 -12.93 12.72 13.93
CA PRO A 24 -13.55 13.93 13.44
C PRO A 24 -14.97 13.99 14.05
N PRO A 25 -15.38 15.12 14.63
CA PRO A 25 -16.61 15.25 15.42
C PRO A 25 -17.90 14.98 14.65
N THR A 26 -17.84 14.63 13.36
CA THR A 26 -19.01 14.56 12.47
C THR A 26 -19.14 13.28 11.65
N LEU A 27 -18.24 12.29 11.79
CA LEU A 27 -18.35 11.07 10.97
C LEU A 27 -19.28 10.04 11.63
N SER A 28 -20.53 9.98 11.19
CA SER A 28 -21.49 8.95 11.64
C SER A 28 -21.12 7.57 11.05
N LYS A 29 -21.49 6.49 11.74
CA LYS A 29 -21.30 5.10 11.25
C LYS A 29 -21.90 4.89 9.87
N ARG A 30 -23.11 5.41 9.62
CA ARG A 30 -23.77 5.32 8.31
C ARG A 30 -22.94 5.98 7.20
N ARG A 31 -22.42 7.19 7.46
CA ARG A 31 -21.59 7.92 6.53
C ARG A 31 -20.25 7.18 6.30
N ALA A 32 -19.62 6.68 7.36
CA ALA A 32 -18.39 5.89 7.25
C ALA A 32 -18.58 4.65 6.37
N LEU A 33 -19.69 3.93 6.53
CA LEU A 33 -20.04 2.78 5.70
C LEU A 33 -20.25 3.17 4.22
N LEU A 34 -21.02 4.24 3.97
CA LEU A 34 -21.28 4.71 2.60
C LEU A 34 -19.98 5.13 1.90
N GLU A 35 -19.13 5.91 2.58
CA GLU A 35 -17.82 6.32 2.04
C GLU A 35 -16.91 5.12 1.76
N LEU A 36 -16.92 4.12 2.66
CA LEU A 36 -16.14 2.90 2.49
C LEU A 36 -16.62 2.10 1.27
N VAL A 37 -17.91 1.86 1.15
CA VAL A 37 -18.51 1.09 0.04
C VAL A 37 -18.30 1.83 -1.29
N LEU A 38 -18.53 3.14 -1.32
CA LEU A 38 -18.36 3.96 -2.52
C LEU A 38 -16.89 3.98 -2.97
N GLY A 39 -15.97 4.31 -2.05
CA GLY A 39 -14.55 4.44 -2.39
C GLY A 39 -13.94 3.10 -2.79
N TYR A 40 -14.22 2.02 -2.06
CA TYR A 40 -13.72 0.70 -2.39
C TYR A 40 -14.38 0.12 -3.64
N GLY A 41 -15.69 0.32 -3.80
CA GLY A 41 -16.42 -0.10 -5.00
C GLY A 41 -15.87 0.56 -6.26
N LEU A 42 -15.54 1.85 -6.21
CA LEU A 42 -14.91 2.56 -7.32
C LEU A 42 -13.51 2.03 -7.62
N ILE A 43 -12.70 1.72 -6.59
CA ILE A 43 -11.38 1.10 -6.78
C ILE A 43 -11.52 -0.24 -7.49
N LEU A 44 -12.41 -1.11 -7.03
CA LEU A 44 -12.64 -2.41 -7.67
C LEU A 44 -13.17 -2.24 -9.10
N LEU A 45 -14.08 -1.32 -9.31
CA LEU A 45 -14.60 -1.03 -10.64
C LEU A 45 -13.48 -0.63 -11.61
N VAL A 46 -12.56 0.24 -11.19
CA VAL A 46 -11.37 0.62 -11.99
C VAL A 46 -10.50 -0.60 -12.31
N LEU A 47 -10.25 -1.47 -11.32
CA LEU A 47 -9.38 -2.63 -11.50
C LEU A 47 -9.95 -3.69 -12.45
N TRP A 48 -11.29 -3.79 -12.51
CA TRP A 48 -12.00 -4.80 -13.31
C TRP A 48 -12.62 -4.26 -14.59
N THR A 49 -12.37 -3.00 -14.94
CA THR A 49 -12.86 -2.39 -16.17
C THR A 49 -11.79 -2.44 -17.27
N PRO A 50 -12.14 -2.86 -18.50
CA PRO A 50 -11.20 -2.88 -19.62
C PRO A 50 -10.86 -1.47 -20.11
N ARG A 51 -9.71 -1.33 -20.80
CA ARG A 51 -9.38 -0.13 -21.58
C ARG A 51 -10.37 -0.02 -22.77
N PRO A 52 -10.82 1.16 -23.18
CA PRO A 52 -10.43 2.52 -22.77
C PRO A 52 -11.21 3.08 -21.57
N TRP A 53 -12.29 2.40 -21.09
CA TRP A 53 -13.19 2.88 -20.05
C TRP A 53 -12.53 3.01 -18.67
N GLN A 54 -11.41 2.34 -18.45
CA GLN A 54 -10.66 2.39 -17.19
C GLN A 54 -10.16 3.81 -16.87
N ARG A 55 -9.72 4.60 -17.86
CA ARG A 55 -9.16 5.94 -17.65
C ARG A 55 -10.16 6.92 -17.02
N PRO A 56 -11.38 7.15 -17.60
CA PRO A 56 -12.35 8.04 -16.98
C PRO A 56 -12.80 7.56 -15.60
N LEU A 57 -12.93 6.25 -15.37
CA LEU A 57 -13.25 5.71 -14.06
C LEU A 57 -12.12 5.92 -13.04
N TYR A 58 -10.87 5.84 -13.45
CA TYR A 58 -9.73 6.15 -12.58
C TYR A 58 -9.78 7.62 -12.12
N ILE A 59 -10.05 8.56 -13.03
CA ILE A 59 -10.18 9.98 -12.70
C ILE A 59 -11.37 10.18 -11.75
N LEU A 60 -12.52 9.57 -12.04
CA LEU A 60 -13.70 9.66 -11.18
C LEU A 60 -13.40 9.12 -9.76
N ALA A 61 -12.80 7.93 -9.65
CA ALA A 61 -12.44 7.34 -8.37
C ALA A 61 -11.46 8.24 -7.59
N ALA A 62 -10.44 8.77 -8.27
CA ALA A 62 -9.48 9.67 -7.65
C ALA A 62 -10.15 10.96 -7.13
N LEU A 63 -11.05 11.57 -7.92
CA LEU A 63 -11.79 12.78 -7.52
C LEU A 63 -12.72 12.49 -6.34
N VAL A 64 -13.52 11.42 -6.39
CA VAL A 64 -14.44 11.07 -5.29
C VAL A 64 -13.65 10.80 -4.01
N ILE A 65 -12.57 10.05 -4.06
CA ILE A 65 -11.73 9.77 -2.89
C ILE A 65 -11.09 11.07 -2.38
N ALA A 66 -10.58 11.93 -3.27
CA ALA A 66 -10.02 13.22 -2.88
C ALA A 66 -11.04 14.12 -2.20
N VAL A 67 -12.27 14.20 -2.70
CA VAL A 67 -13.37 14.94 -2.05
C VAL A 67 -13.66 14.38 -0.67
N ILE A 68 -13.75 13.05 -0.53
CA ILE A 68 -13.97 12.41 0.77
C ILE A 68 -12.83 12.75 1.75
N PHE A 69 -11.57 12.75 1.28
CA PHE A 69 -10.42 13.17 2.08
C PHE A 69 -10.51 14.64 2.49
N CYS A 70 -10.82 15.54 1.55
CA CYS A 70 -10.95 16.98 1.83
C CYS A 70 -12.05 17.28 2.84
N VAL A 71 -13.22 16.65 2.69
CA VAL A 71 -14.35 16.82 3.61
C VAL A 71 -14.07 16.21 4.99
N GLY A 72 -13.33 15.09 5.03
CA GLY A 72 -12.91 14.42 6.26
C GLY A 72 -11.58 14.91 6.84
N TYR A 73 -10.97 15.93 6.22
CA TYR A 73 -9.69 16.46 6.69
C TYR A 73 -9.83 17.10 8.07
N THR A 74 -8.88 16.80 8.94
CA THR A 74 -8.81 17.39 10.27
C THR A 74 -7.49 18.13 10.46
N THR A 75 -6.41 17.39 10.67
CA THR A 75 -5.05 17.93 10.77
C THR A 75 -4.04 16.98 10.17
N PRO A 76 -2.88 17.44 9.67
CA PRO A 76 -1.82 16.54 9.18
C PRO A 76 -1.40 15.51 10.24
N ASN A 77 -1.33 15.93 11.50
CA ASN A 77 -0.96 15.04 12.60
C ASN A 77 -1.97 13.90 12.83
N SER A 78 -3.28 14.16 12.66
CA SER A 78 -4.31 13.13 12.79
C SER A 78 -4.26 12.12 11.64
N MET A 79 -3.81 12.54 10.46
CA MET A 79 -3.59 11.70 9.28
C MET A 79 -2.25 10.95 9.31
N GLY A 80 -1.47 11.09 10.38
CA GLY A 80 -0.17 10.44 10.49
C GLY A 80 0.95 11.12 9.67
N LEU A 81 0.72 12.32 9.14
CA LEU A 81 1.75 13.13 8.47
C LEU A 81 2.59 13.86 9.53
N ARG A 82 3.31 13.06 10.33
CA ARG A 82 4.07 13.53 11.50
C ARG A 82 5.56 13.42 11.25
N THR A 83 6.30 14.48 11.53
CA THR A 83 7.77 14.49 11.47
C THR A 83 8.41 14.23 12.84
N GLY A 84 7.75 14.63 13.93
CA GLY A 84 8.32 14.60 15.29
C GLY A 84 8.68 13.22 15.84
N ASN A 85 8.08 12.14 15.35
CA ASN A 85 8.40 10.76 15.76
C ASN A 85 9.01 9.92 14.62
N PHE A 86 9.47 10.57 13.55
CA PHE A 86 10.01 9.89 12.37
C PHE A 86 11.17 8.96 12.74
N PHE A 87 12.17 9.46 13.45
CA PHE A 87 13.33 8.67 13.85
C PHE A 87 12.97 7.48 14.74
N ARG A 88 11.97 7.64 15.63
CA ARG A 88 11.50 6.56 16.50
C ARG A 88 10.88 5.40 15.73
N SER A 89 10.33 5.65 14.55
CA SER A 89 9.70 4.66 13.67
C SER A 89 10.59 4.23 12.49
N LEU A 90 11.81 4.76 12.39
CA LEU A 90 12.74 4.48 11.28
C LEU A 90 13.19 3.02 11.23
N TRP A 91 13.14 2.30 12.35
CA TRP A 91 13.42 0.87 12.40
C TRP A 91 12.51 0.05 11.45
N ILE A 92 11.30 0.56 11.11
CA ILE A 92 10.38 -0.05 10.14
C ILE A 92 11.06 -0.09 8.77
N VAL A 93 11.71 1.01 8.40
CA VAL A 93 12.48 1.09 7.15
C VAL A 93 13.71 0.18 7.19
N ALA A 94 14.40 0.12 8.33
CA ALA A 94 15.54 -0.78 8.50
C ALA A 94 15.14 -2.26 8.32
N VAL A 95 14.01 -2.68 8.89
CA VAL A 95 13.47 -4.03 8.68
C VAL A 95 13.12 -4.27 7.21
N ALA A 96 12.48 -3.30 6.54
CA ALA A 96 12.18 -3.42 5.12
C ALA A 96 13.45 -3.56 4.25
N LEU A 97 14.52 -2.83 4.58
CA LEU A 97 15.82 -2.95 3.91
C LEU A 97 16.47 -4.31 4.16
N LEU A 98 16.40 -4.84 5.38
CA LEU A 98 16.91 -6.18 5.68
C LEU A 98 16.14 -7.27 4.92
N MET A 99 14.82 -7.18 4.89
CA MET A 99 13.99 -8.10 4.09
C MET A 99 14.30 -7.98 2.60
N SER A 100 14.50 -6.76 2.11
CA SER A 100 14.89 -6.50 0.73
C SER A 100 16.25 -7.13 0.41
N ALA A 101 17.25 -6.95 1.25
CA ALA A 101 18.58 -7.55 1.08
C ALA A 101 18.50 -9.07 1.07
N ALA A 102 17.76 -9.69 1.98
CA ALA A 102 17.53 -11.13 2.01
C ALA A 102 16.83 -11.63 0.73
N SER A 103 15.78 -10.92 0.26
CA SER A 103 15.08 -11.26 -0.98
C SER A 103 15.98 -11.15 -2.22
N ILE A 104 16.83 -10.13 -2.28
CA ILE A 104 17.80 -9.96 -3.38
C ILE A 104 18.84 -11.08 -3.34
N ALA A 105 19.37 -11.44 -2.17
CA ALA A 105 20.32 -12.55 -2.03
C ALA A 105 19.72 -13.88 -2.51
N LEU A 106 18.46 -14.15 -2.13
CA LEU A 106 17.73 -15.31 -2.64
C LEU A 106 17.53 -15.25 -4.16
N ALA A 107 17.14 -14.10 -4.70
CA ALA A 107 16.93 -13.94 -6.14
C ALA A 107 18.23 -14.12 -6.95
N ILE A 108 19.37 -13.69 -6.43
CA ILE A 108 20.70 -13.97 -7.03
C ILE A 108 20.93 -15.48 -7.06
N ASN A 109 20.70 -16.16 -5.93
CA ASN A 109 20.93 -17.61 -5.83
C ASN A 109 20.01 -18.42 -6.76
N PHE A 110 18.74 -17.99 -6.92
CA PHE A 110 17.78 -18.63 -7.83
C PHE A 110 17.80 -18.09 -9.26
N GLN A 111 18.71 -17.15 -9.57
CA GLN A 111 18.84 -16.50 -10.88
C GLN A 111 17.54 -15.83 -11.38
N THR A 112 16.75 -15.30 -10.46
CA THR A 112 15.48 -14.61 -10.74
C THR A 112 15.59 -13.09 -10.68
N LEU A 113 16.77 -12.54 -10.42
CA LEU A 113 16.98 -11.11 -10.27
C LEU A 113 16.91 -10.39 -11.63
N HIS A 114 16.07 -9.35 -11.71
CA HIS A 114 15.91 -8.49 -12.90
C HIS A 114 16.38 -7.06 -12.57
N PRO A 115 17.69 -6.80 -12.50
CA PRO A 115 18.18 -5.50 -12.07
C PRO A 115 17.95 -4.44 -13.16
N VAL A 116 17.61 -3.23 -12.71
CA VAL A 116 17.64 -2.03 -13.55
C VAL A 116 19.02 -1.39 -13.41
N HIS A 117 19.77 -1.31 -14.51
CA HIS A 117 21.14 -0.83 -14.49
C HIS A 117 21.21 0.71 -14.46
N GLY A 118 21.93 1.21 -13.46
CA GLY A 118 22.21 2.62 -13.26
C GLY A 118 21.14 3.40 -12.47
N PRO A 119 21.59 4.38 -11.68
CA PRO A 119 20.73 5.10 -10.74
C PRO A 119 19.64 5.93 -11.44
N ILE A 120 19.94 6.53 -12.59
CA ILE A 120 19.00 7.34 -13.36
C ILE A 120 17.86 6.47 -13.93
N ALA A 121 18.19 5.29 -14.48
CA ALA A 121 17.22 4.36 -15.02
C ALA A 121 16.33 3.79 -13.89
N PHE A 122 16.95 3.45 -12.76
CA PHE A 122 16.22 3.00 -11.57
C PHE A 122 15.25 4.06 -11.07
N PHE A 123 15.66 5.32 -10.92
CA PHE A 123 14.80 6.42 -10.52
C PHE A 123 13.66 6.61 -11.51
N LYS A 124 13.94 6.72 -12.82
CA LYS A 124 12.92 6.87 -13.87
C LYS A 124 11.89 5.73 -13.85
N ARG A 125 12.30 4.52 -13.51
CA ARG A 125 11.43 3.34 -13.45
C ARG A 125 10.52 3.35 -12.23
N TYR A 126 11.02 3.76 -11.04
CA TYR A 126 10.34 3.46 -9.77
C TYR A 126 9.86 4.69 -8.98
N TRP A 127 10.18 5.93 -9.35
CA TRP A 127 9.70 7.11 -8.64
C TRP A 127 8.16 7.19 -8.55
N GLY A 128 7.48 6.86 -9.65
CA GLY A 128 6.01 6.81 -9.69
C GLY A 128 5.44 5.74 -8.78
N TYR A 129 6.12 4.58 -8.67
CA TYR A 129 5.74 3.54 -7.73
C TYR A 129 5.93 3.98 -6.27
N ALA A 130 7.02 4.67 -5.96
CA ALA A 130 7.25 5.20 -4.62
C ALA A 130 6.16 6.21 -4.22
N LEU A 131 5.78 7.11 -5.12
CA LEU A 131 4.65 8.02 -4.91
C LEU A 131 3.33 7.26 -4.75
N TRP A 132 3.09 6.25 -5.57
CA TRP A 132 1.90 5.39 -5.49
C TRP A 132 1.84 4.61 -4.16
N SER A 133 2.97 4.11 -3.67
CA SER A 133 3.05 3.45 -2.36
C SER A 133 2.64 4.38 -1.21
N PHE A 134 2.99 5.67 -1.29
CA PHE A 134 2.53 6.67 -0.34
C PHE A 134 1.00 6.84 -0.39
N VAL A 135 0.43 6.96 -1.60
CA VAL A 135 -1.03 7.04 -1.79
C VAL A 135 -1.72 5.79 -1.27
N GLN A 136 -1.19 4.60 -1.54
CA GLN A 136 -1.73 3.34 -1.03
C GLN A 136 -1.72 3.26 0.50
N GLN A 137 -0.65 3.74 1.14
CA GLN A 137 -0.60 3.80 2.61
C GLN A 137 -1.58 4.84 3.17
N LEU A 138 -1.75 5.98 2.50
CA LEU A 138 -2.77 6.96 2.88
C LEU A 138 -4.18 6.36 2.78
N LEU A 139 -4.48 5.65 1.70
CA LEU A 139 -5.75 4.93 1.52
C LEU A 139 -5.95 3.87 2.61
N LEU A 140 -4.94 3.04 2.86
CA LEU A 140 -5.04 1.96 3.83
C LEU A 140 -5.29 2.50 5.26
N GLN A 141 -4.55 3.54 5.67
CA GLN A 141 -4.56 4.01 7.06
C GLN A 141 -5.67 5.05 7.31
N ASP A 142 -5.77 6.08 6.47
CA ASP A 142 -6.68 7.20 6.72
C ASP A 142 -8.05 7.00 6.06
N PHE A 143 -8.13 6.22 4.98
CA PHE A 143 -9.42 5.92 4.37
C PHE A 143 -10.03 4.65 4.95
N PHE A 144 -9.40 3.48 4.78
CA PHE A 144 -9.99 2.21 5.19
C PHE A 144 -9.95 1.98 6.71
N LEU A 145 -8.77 1.97 7.31
CA LEU A 145 -8.62 1.66 8.74
C LEU A 145 -9.41 2.62 9.62
N ARG A 146 -9.38 3.92 9.33
CA ARG A 146 -10.11 4.93 10.11
C ARG A 146 -11.62 4.68 10.12
N ARG A 147 -12.23 4.36 8.97
CA ARG A 147 -13.66 4.07 8.86
C ARG A 147 -14.02 2.74 9.50
N LEU A 148 -13.22 1.72 9.28
CA LEU A 148 -13.43 0.40 9.87
C LEU A 148 -13.36 0.44 11.41
N ARG A 149 -12.54 1.32 11.99
CA ARG A 149 -12.50 1.52 13.45
C ARG A 149 -13.77 2.10 14.03
N LEU A 150 -14.54 2.86 13.26
CA LEU A 150 -15.87 3.35 13.67
C LEU A 150 -16.95 2.27 13.55
N LEU A 151 -16.79 1.35 12.62
CA LEU A 151 -17.78 0.33 12.28
C LEU A 151 -17.61 -0.96 13.10
N LEU A 152 -16.37 -1.32 13.44
CA LEU A 152 -16.04 -2.61 14.07
C LEU A 152 -15.76 -2.45 15.56
N PRO A 153 -16.05 -3.50 16.36
CA PRO A 153 -16.01 -3.42 17.82
C PRO A 153 -14.59 -3.35 18.39
N SER A 154 -13.58 -3.74 17.62
CA SER A 154 -12.18 -3.71 18.08
C SER A 154 -11.21 -3.19 17.03
N THR A 155 -10.13 -2.56 17.48
CA THR A 155 -9.06 -2.07 16.60
C THR A 155 -8.32 -3.20 15.88
N GLY A 156 -8.26 -4.39 16.49
CA GLY A 156 -7.68 -5.59 15.88
C GLY A 156 -8.50 -6.08 14.68
N LEU A 157 -9.83 -6.15 14.83
CA LEU A 157 -10.73 -6.49 13.74
C LEU A 157 -10.71 -5.43 12.63
N ALA A 158 -10.63 -4.15 12.99
CA ALA A 158 -10.52 -3.08 12.00
C ALA A 158 -9.21 -3.20 11.19
N ALA A 159 -8.09 -3.51 11.84
CA ALA A 159 -6.81 -3.72 11.16
C ALA A 159 -6.84 -4.96 10.25
N LEU A 160 -7.46 -6.05 10.72
CA LEU A 160 -7.63 -7.27 9.92
C LEU A 160 -8.51 -7.00 8.70
N ALA A 161 -9.65 -6.36 8.87
CA ALA A 161 -10.56 -6.01 7.78
C ALA A 161 -9.91 -5.04 6.78
N ALA A 162 -9.16 -4.04 7.23
CA ALA A 162 -8.44 -3.13 6.36
C ALA A 162 -7.37 -3.87 5.52
N ALA A 163 -6.60 -4.77 6.13
CA ALA A 163 -5.63 -5.60 5.44
C ALA A 163 -6.29 -6.53 4.41
N THR A 164 -7.44 -7.12 4.76
CA THR A 164 -8.22 -7.98 3.86
C THR A 164 -8.74 -7.19 2.65
N ILE A 165 -9.36 -6.04 2.86
CA ILE A 165 -9.82 -5.16 1.77
C ILE A 165 -8.65 -4.77 0.86
N PHE A 166 -7.51 -4.40 1.45
CA PHE A 166 -6.31 -4.03 0.72
C PHE A 166 -5.76 -5.19 -0.12
N SER A 167 -5.75 -6.41 0.43
CA SER A 167 -5.28 -7.59 -0.29
C SER A 167 -6.23 -8.03 -1.41
N ILE A 168 -7.54 -7.95 -1.22
CA ILE A 168 -8.54 -8.29 -2.24
C ILE A 168 -8.38 -7.40 -3.49
N ALA A 169 -7.98 -6.13 -3.33
CA ALA A 169 -7.66 -5.26 -4.46
C ALA A 169 -6.47 -5.75 -5.32
N HIS A 170 -5.71 -6.75 -4.84
CA HIS A 170 -4.57 -7.33 -5.57
C HIS A 170 -4.91 -8.67 -6.27
N ILE A 171 -6.15 -9.13 -6.14
CA ILE A 171 -6.64 -10.28 -6.92
C ILE A 171 -6.62 -9.91 -8.42
N PRO A 172 -6.28 -10.87 -9.33
CA PRO A 172 -6.08 -12.30 -9.09
C PRO A 172 -4.62 -12.72 -8.90
N SER A 173 -3.69 -11.79 -8.65
CA SER A 173 -2.28 -12.14 -8.39
C SER A 173 -2.14 -12.83 -7.03
N PRO A 174 -1.84 -14.15 -6.95
CA PRO A 174 -1.82 -14.85 -5.67
C PRO A 174 -0.69 -14.37 -4.76
N VAL A 175 0.48 -14.08 -5.33
CA VAL A 175 1.63 -13.58 -4.58
C VAL A 175 1.37 -12.19 -4.02
N LEU A 176 0.87 -11.27 -4.86
CA LEU A 176 0.58 -9.90 -4.40
C LEU A 176 -0.54 -9.90 -3.35
N THR A 177 -1.60 -10.70 -3.54
CA THR A 177 -2.70 -10.81 -2.58
C THR A 177 -2.19 -11.28 -1.21
N LEU A 178 -1.36 -12.32 -1.18
CA LEU A 178 -0.82 -12.85 0.08
C LEU A 178 0.14 -11.85 0.75
N VAL A 179 1.09 -11.33 -0.01
CA VAL A 179 2.09 -10.38 0.51
C VAL A 179 1.43 -9.10 1.02
N THR A 180 0.48 -8.53 0.25
CA THR A 180 -0.21 -7.30 0.65
C THR A 180 -1.13 -7.50 1.85
N PHE A 181 -1.66 -8.71 2.07
CA PHE A 181 -2.40 -9.03 3.29
C PHE A 181 -1.52 -8.91 4.53
N PHE A 182 -0.39 -9.61 4.57
CA PHE A 182 0.51 -9.58 5.74
C PHE A 182 1.17 -8.22 5.93
N MET A 183 1.63 -7.60 4.84
CA MET A 183 2.19 -6.26 4.86
C MET A 183 1.16 -5.22 5.32
N GLY A 184 -0.06 -5.29 4.81
CA GLY A 184 -1.17 -4.42 5.20
C GLY A 184 -1.54 -4.56 6.67
N LEU A 185 -1.61 -5.80 7.18
CA LEU A 185 -1.89 -6.06 8.60
C LEU A 185 -0.78 -5.52 9.51
N ALA A 186 0.49 -5.75 9.16
CA ALA A 186 1.63 -5.18 9.87
C ALA A 186 1.60 -3.64 9.83
N ALA A 187 1.38 -3.05 8.66
CA ALA A 187 1.30 -1.61 8.48
C ALA A 187 0.17 -0.98 9.31
N CYS A 188 -1.03 -1.59 9.34
CA CYS A 188 -2.13 -1.11 10.17
C CYS A 188 -1.77 -1.13 11.66
N ARG A 189 -1.15 -2.22 12.17
CA ARG A 189 -0.72 -2.31 13.57
C ARG A 189 0.37 -1.30 13.92
N LEU A 190 1.33 -1.11 13.03
CA LEU A 190 2.40 -0.14 13.20
C LEU A 190 1.86 1.30 13.14
N PHE A 191 0.92 1.58 12.24
CA PHE A 191 0.26 2.88 12.17
C PHE A 191 -0.52 3.18 13.46
N LEU A 192 -1.26 2.24 13.99
CA LEU A 192 -1.97 2.41 15.26
C LEU A 192 -1.01 2.73 16.41
N ARG A 193 0.21 2.18 16.40
CA ARG A 193 1.22 2.42 17.44
C ARG A 193 1.96 3.74 17.28
N TYR A 194 2.42 4.06 16.05
CA TYR A 194 3.33 5.19 15.81
C TYR A 194 2.64 6.40 15.21
N ARG A 195 1.50 6.22 14.54
CA ARG A 195 0.76 7.29 13.87
C ARG A 195 1.66 8.11 12.93
N ASN A 196 2.51 7.41 12.16
CA ASN A 196 3.42 8.01 11.20
C ASN A 196 3.34 7.25 9.88
N LEU A 197 2.91 7.96 8.84
CA LEU A 197 2.70 7.42 7.51
C LEU A 197 4.00 7.27 6.73
N TYR A 198 4.97 8.17 6.94
CA TYR A 198 6.20 8.24 6.13
C TYR A 198 7.03 6.95 6.17
N PRO A 199 7.41 6.38 7.34
CA PRO A 199 8.17 5.15 7.38
C PRO A 199 7.43 3.96 6.76
N LEU A 200 6.09 3.92 6.86
CA LEU A 200 5.27 2.88 6.27
C LEU A 200 5.23 2.98 4.74
N ALA A 201 5.14 4.20 4.20
CA ALA A 201 5.17 4.44 2.77
C ALA A 201 6.54 4.11 2.17
N ILE A 202 7.62 4.49 2.86
CA ILE A 202 9.00 4.16 2.45
C ILE A 202 9.21 2.63 2.48
N ALA A 203 8.82 1.96 3.56
CA ALA A 203 8.91 0.51 3.67
C ALA A 203 8.09 -0.21 2.58
N HIS A 204 6.88 0.28 2.30
CA HIS A 204 6.03 -0.24 1.22
C HIS A 204 6.73 -0.09 -0.15
N ALA A 205 7.30 1.09 -0.44
CA ALA A 205 8.01 1.32 -1.69
C ALA A 205 9.22 0.38 -1.84
N ILE A 206 10.03 0.25 -0.78
CA ILE A 206 11.20 -0.65 -0.77
C ILE A 206 10.77 -2.10 -1.04
N LEU A 207 9.81 -2.63 -0.27
CA LEU A 207 9.37 -4.01 -0.41
C LEU A 207 8.70 -4.29 -1.76
N GLY A 208 7.88 -3.38 -2.26
CA GLY A 208 7.24 -3.54 -3.56
C GLY A 208 8.21 -3.46 -4.74
N ILE A 209 9.19 -2.54 -4.70
CA ILE A 209 10.26 -2.50 -5.71
C ILE A 209 11.09 -3.78 -5.63
N THR A 210 11.38 -4.26 -4.42
CA THR A 210 12.09 -5.52 -4.23
C THR A 210 11.34 -6.69 -4.88
N LEU A 211 10.03 -6.82 -4.65
CA LEU A 211 9.23 -7.85 -5.34
C LEU A 211 9.31 -7.73 -6.86
N ALA A 212 9.24 -6.49 -7.39
CA ALA A 212 9.28 -6.25 -8.82
C ALA A 212 10.61 -6.64 -9.47
N ILE A 213 11.73 -6.59 -8.74
CA ILE A 213 13.06 -6.93 -9.28
C ILE A 213 13.51 -8.36 -8.93
N THR A 214 12.89 -9.02 -7.96
CA THR A 214 13.30 -10.35 -7.47
C THR A 214 12.42 -11.49 -7.97
N LEU A 215 11.15 -11.20 -8.31
CA LEU A 215 10.23 -12.23 -8.77
C LEU A 215 10.07 -12.22 -10.30
N PRO A 216 9.99 -13.39 -10.95
CA PRO A 216 9.75 -13.49 -12.38
C PRO A 216 8.43 -12.86 -12.82
N ASN A 217 8.42 -12.23 -14.00
CA ASN A 217 7.22 -11.64 -14.58
C ASN A 217 6.12 -12.67 -14.87
N SER A 218 6.47 -13.93 -15.13
CA SER A 218 5.52 -15.04 -15.25
C SER A 218 4.68 -15.26 -13.99
N ILE A 219 5.19 -14.86 -12.81
CA ILE A 219 4.49 -15.00 -11.52
C ILE A 219 3.71 -13.74 -11.16
N ILE A 220 4.35 -12.57 -11.29
CA ILE A 220 3.75 -11.30 -10.81
C ILE A 220 3.14 -10.43 -11.91
N HIS A 221 3.24 -10.85 -13.18
CA HIS A 221 2.73 -10.13 -14.36
C HIS A 221 3.04 -8.62 -14.32
N ASN A 222 4.30 -8.29 -14.05
CA ASN A 222 4.79 -6.92 -13.90
C ASN A 222 3.98 -6.12 -12.85
N MET A 223 3.68 -6.73 -11.69
CA MET A 223 2.91 -6.15 -10.58
C MET A 223 1.48 -5.71 -10.96
N ARG A 224 0.90 -6.30 -11.99
CA ARG A 224 -0.47 -5.99 -12.41
C ARG A 224 -1.49 -6.68 -11.51
N VAL A 225 -2.67 -6.07 -11.42
CA VAL A 225 -3.81 -6.53 -10.62
C VAL A 225 -5.10 -6.44 -11.43
N GLY A 226 -6.18 -7.07 -10.95
CA GLY A 226 -7.48 -7.06 -11.60
C GLY A 226 -7.43 -7.59 -13.03
N LEU A 227 -8.18 -6.96 -13.93
CA LEU A 227 -8.23 -7.35 -15.34
C LEU A 227 -6.85 -7.25 -16.02
N GLY A 228 -6.01 -6.29 -15.59
CA GLY A 228 -4.67 -6.11 -16.13
C GLY A 228 -3.73 -7.30 -15.88
N TYR A 229 -3.96 -8.09 -14.82
CA TYR A 229 -3.25 -9.32 -14.57
C TYR A 229 -3.69 -10.43 -15.55
N LEU A 230 -5.00 -10.59 -15.75
CA LEU A 230 -5.56 -11.62 -16.62
C LEU A 230 -5.25 -11.42 -18.10
N THR A 231 -5.10 -10.17 -18.52
CA THR A 231 -4.82 -9.79 -19.91
C THR A 231 -3.33 -9.53 -20.18
N TYR A 232 -2.46 -9.89 -19.23
CA TYR A 232 -1.03 -9.73 -19.39
C TYR A 232 -0.47 -10.74 -20.39
N THR A 233 0.13 -10.25 -21.47
CA THR A 233 0.93 -11.03 -22.40
C THR A 233 2.39 -10.60 -22.26
N GLU A 234 3.26 -11.57 -22.02
CA GLU A 234 4.70 -11.32 -21.98
C GLU A 234 5.19 -11.07 -23.41
N HIS A 235 5.61 -9.84 -23.70
CA HIS A 235 6.27 -9.54 -24.97
C HIS A 235 7.68 -10.10 -24.89
N HIS A 236 7.90 -11.30 -25.38
CA HIS A 236 9.24 -11.74 -25.73
C HIS A 236 9.68 -10.87 -26.93
N PRO A 237 10.80 -10.13 -26.84
CA PRO A 237 11.39 -9.54 -28.03
C PRO A 237 11.70 -10.73 -28.95
N ALA A 238 11.10 -10.74 -30.13
CA ALA A 238 11.40 -11.75 -31.15
C ALA A 238 12.93 -11.82 -31.27
N HIS A 239 13.50 -12.99 -30.98
CA HIS A 239 14.88 -13.26 -31.32
C HIS A 239 14.99 -12.98 -32.80
N ARG A 240 15.64 -11.86 -33.19
CA ARG A 240 16.09 -11.68 -34.54
C ARG A 240 17.05 -12.83 -34.79
N ASN A 241 16.60 -13.85 -35.50
CA ASN A 241 17.43 -14.95 -35.89
C ASN A 241 18.59 -14.35 -36.70
N HIS A 242 19.80 -14.68 -36.34
CA HIS A 242 21.00 -14.31 -37.07
C HIS A 242 20.95 -14.75 -38.55
N SER A 243 20.03 -15.64 -38.94
CA SER A 243 19.72 -16.04 -40.30
C SER A 243 19.18 -14.91 -41.17
N ASP A 244 18.43 -13.93 -40.61
CA ASP A 244 17.87 -12.81 -41.38
C ASP A 244 18.90 -11.75 -41.73
N LEU A 245 19.99 -11.66 -40.97
CA LEU A 245 21.12 -10.77 -41.30
C LEU A 245 22.02 -11.34 -42.44
N SER A 246 22.11 -12.65 -42.55
CA SER A 246 22.91 -13.29 -43.62
C SER A 246 22.22 -13.22 -44.97
N ALA A 247 20.88 -13.25 -45.01
CA ALA A 247 20.12 -13.10 -46.26
C ALA A 247 20.13 -11.67 -46.84
N ALA A 248 20.29 -10.65 -45.99
CA ALA A 248 20.34 -9.25 -46.42
C ALA A 248 21.72 -8.82 -46.97
N ILE A 249 22.79 -9.60 -46.74
CA ILE A 249 24.17 -9.32 -47.21
C ILE A 249 24.44 -9.96 -48.58
N VAL A 250 23.66 -10.98 -48.97
CA VAL A 250 23.86 -11.74 -50.22
C VAL A 250 23.13 -11.10 -51.42
N THR A 251 22.28 -10.09 -51.18
CA THR A 251 21.49 -9.44 -52.24
C THR A 251 21.91 -7.98 -52.54
N ARG A 252 23.19 -7.64 -52.36
CA ARG A 252 23.78 -6.39 -52.86
C ARG A 252 24.98 -6.68 -53.77
#